data_09871511d754b9151c50f4062702803b
#
_entry.id   09871511d754b9151c50f4062702803b
#
_cell.length_a   1.000
_cell.length_b   1.000
_cell.length_c   1.000
_cell.angle_alpha   90.00
_cell.angle_beta   90.00
_cell.angle_gamma   90.00
#
_symmetry.space_group_name_H-M   'P 1'
#
loop_
_entity.id
_entity.type
_entity.pdbx_description
1 polymer ?
#
loop_
_entity_poly.entity_id
_entity_poly.type
_entity_poly.pdbx_seq_one_letter_code
_entity_poly.pdbx_strand_id
1 'polypeptide(L)'
;MKRPVVVTSLFVLLTGLFAGCSSGNTPTQTAPDNQQQPAPAQQATVQTAAEQTLHMNAAEPETLDSGMSNDVISGAFIRSLYDGLVRLDKDGKPANSVAADIQVSEDKKVYTFTLRDSKWSNGDPVTAQDFAFGWMRVLNPKTASGSAYKYYPIKNARAFFEGKAKAEDVGIKVVNDKTLQVTLENPTPYFLTLATFYYPVNQKVVEANPDWAKKPESIVTNGPFKLVNWEHKNKIELAKNEHYWDKDVVKFNEIEFSMIEDTNTELELFNSGELDWAGGPISGLPADAIGPLRDEGKLQTMQRATNYYLLFQTEKPPFTNSKIRKAFAYAINRSDIAENIGQAGQTPLMGFVPLSATLKPEGYFKDNDVATAKQLLAEGMKETGITKLPEITYLYNTSDLNKKIAEALQAQWKQSLGVDVKLINKELKVMFDDQEQGKYMISRTGWTGDYNDSVNFLELMMEKYSSNNSTFWFSEKYVELVKKAYAEPDEAKRNQYLVEAESILMEEMPVTGVYSSVNSWVQNEKVKGITVDPLGYIDFKWGYKEQ
;
A
#
# COMPACT_ATOMS: atom_id res chain seq x y z
N MET A 1 -28.17 -51.38 -19.73
CA MET A 1 -27.56 -52.68 -20.13
C MET A 1 -26.06 -52.58 -20.00
N LYS A 2 -25.49 -53.52 -19.17
CA LYS A 2 -24.08 -53.99 -19.12
C LYS A 2 -22.98 -52.92 -18.88
N ARG A 3 -22.47 -52.79 -17.72
CA ARG A 3 -21.53 -53.47 -16.78
C ARG A 3 -20.03 -53.40 -17.19
N PRO A 4 -19.18 -53.39 -16.21
CA PRO A 4 -17.87 -52.71 -16.15
C PRO A 4 -16.68 -53.71 -16.34
N VAL A 5 -15.49 -53.18 -16.45
CA VAL A 5 -14.26 -53.95 -16.32
C VAL A 5 -13.37 -53.36 -15.21
N VAL A 6 -13.14 -54.25 -14.23
CA VAL A 6 -12.15 -54.14 -13.15
C VAL A 6 -10.86 -54.76 -13.64
N VAL A 7 -9.69 -54.20 -13.40
CA VAL A 7 -8.43 -54.90 -13.40
C VAL A 7 -7.61 -54.56 -12.17
N THR A 8 -7.23 -55.61 -11.52
CA THR A 8 -6.68 -55.77 -10.17
C THR A 8 -5.15 -55.67 -10.17
N SER A 9 -4.65 -55.24 -9.07
CA SER A 9 -3.32 -55.23 -8.47
C SER A 9 -2.30 -56.30 -8.85
N LEU A 10 -1.02 -55.96 -8.74
CA LEU A 10 0.00 -56.90 -8.29
C LEU A 10 1.09 -56.20 -7.45
N PHE A 11 1.14 -56.63 -6.18
CA PHE A 11 2.23 -56.38 -5.23
C PHE A 11 3.36 -57.41 -5.51
N VAL A 12 4.61 -56.95 -5.45
CA VAL A 12 5.75 -57.87 -5.27
C VAL A 12 6.60 -57.39 -4.10
N LEU A 13 6.55 -58.17 -3.03
CA LEU A 13 7.49 -58.16 -1.92
C LEU A 13 8.73 -59.00 -2.31
N LEU A 14 9.93 -58.49 -2.04
CA LEU A 14 11.12 -59.35 -1.96
C LEU A 14 11.80 -59.12 -0.59
N THR A 15 11.72 -60.15 0.23
CA THR A 15 12.48 -60.38 1.45
C THR A 15 13.80 -61.09 1.11
N GLY A 16 14.88 -60.64 1.72
CA GLY A 16 16.17 -61.33 1.69
C GLY A 16 16.83 -61.27 3.09
N LEU A 17 16.73 -62.39 3.80
CA LEU A 17 17.45 -62.69 5.03
C LEU A 17 18.89 -63.14 4.71
N PHE A 18 19.87 -62.66 5.50
CA PHE A 18 21.04 -63.51 5.85
C PHE A 18 21.45 -63.26 7.30
N ALA A 19 21.50 -64.32 8.05
CA ALA A 19 21.94 -64.40 9.42
C ALA A 19 23.44 -64.77 9.47
N GLY A 20 24.12 -64.29 10.52
CA GLY A 20 25.46 -64.72 10.86
C GLY A 20 25.82 -64.28 12.28
N CYS A 21 25.75 -65.22 13.23
CA CYS A 21 26.15 -65.05 14.64
C CYS A 21 27.66 -65.06 14.79
N SER A 22 28.20 -64.26 15.73
CA SER A 22 29.20 -64.76 16.68
C SER A 22 29.40 -63.79 17.86
N SER A 23 29.53 -64.37 19.04
CA SER A 23 29.58 -63.86 20.40
C SER A 23 30.90 -63.16 20.79
N GLY A 24 30.83 -62.22 21.77
CA GLY A 24 32.00 -61.78 22.49
C GLY A 24 31.75 -60.58 23.43
N ASN A 25 31.93 -60.78 24.72
CA ASN A 25 31.68 -59.99 25.92
C ASN A 25 32.10 -58.50 25.93
N THR A 26 31.33 -57.76 26.70
CA THR A 26 31.42 -56.40 27.29
C THR A 26 32.81 -56.06 27.90
N PRO A 27 33.22 -54.74 28.06
CA PRO A 27 32.52 -53.84 28.96
C PRO A 27 32.40 -52.36 28.52
N THR A 28 31.47 -51.74 29.16
CA THR A 28 31.01 -50.35 29.20
C THR A 28 32.09 -49.28 29.14
N GLN A 29 31.92 -48.32 28.19
CA GLN A 29 32.43 -46.95 28.36
C GLN A 29 31.44 -45.98 27.69
N THR A 30 30.94 -45.05 28.49
CA THR A 30 30.11 -43.88 28.14
C THR A 30 30.93 -42.96 27.21
N ALA A 31 30.40 -42.67 26.03
CA ALA A 31 30.84 -41.60 25.14
C ALA A 31 29.75 -40.53 25.02
N PRO A 32 30.14 -39.24 24.89
CA PRO A 32 29.20 -38.11 24.98
C PRO A 32 28.37 -37.95 23.72
N ASP A 33 27.17 -37.52 23.97
CA ASP A 33 26.13 -37.17 23.03
C ASP A 33 26.62 -36.10 22.04
N ASN A 34 26.81 -36.49 20.80
CA ASN A 34 27.22 -35.60 19.71
C ASN A 34 25.98 -35.11 19.00
N GLN A 35 25.40 -33.99 19.51
CA GLN A 35 24.35 -33.28 18.79
C GLN A 35 24.91 -32.78 17.46
N GLN A 36 24.59 -33.46 16.37
CA GLN A 36 24.79 -32.97 15.02
C GLN A 36 23.91 -31.74 14.82
N GLN A 37 24.55 -30.57 14.80
CA GLN A 37 23.96 -29.34 14.29
C GLN A 37 23.53 -29.57 12.82
N PRO A 38 22.32 -29.15 12.42
CA PRO A 38 21.92 -29.20 11.01
C PRO A 38 22.89 -28.34 10.19
N ALA A 39 23.43 -28.88 9.12
CA ALA A 39 24.23 -28.13 8.17
C ALA A 39 23.41 -26.93 7.65
N PRO A 40 24.04 -25.74 7.48
CA PRO A 40 23.36 -24.60 6.90
C PRO A 40 22.84 -24.97 5.52
N ALA A 41 21.57 -24.70 5.28
CA ALA A 41 20.92 -24.88 3.99
C ALA A 41 21.77 -24.12 2.94
N GLN A 42 22.32 -24.85 1.96
CA GLN A 42 22.96 -24.24 0.81
C GLN A 42 21.90 -23.39 0.09
N GLN A 43 22.06 -22.07 0.13
CA GLN A 43 21.32 -21.18 -0.75
C GLN A 43 21.65 -21.59 -2.19
N ALA A 44 20.65 -22.04 -2.92
CA ALA A 44 20.78 -22.29 -4.35
C ALA A 44 21.24 -20.98 -5.02
N THR A 45 22.39 -21.03 -5.69
CA THR A 45 22.88 -19.90 -6.49
C THR A 45 21.92 -19.73 -7.66
N VAL A 46 21.13 -18.64 -7.63
CA VAL A 46 20.28 -18.27 -8.76
C VAL A 46 21.18 -17.94 -9.95
N GLN A 47 21.00 -18.66 -11.05
CA GLN A 47 21.68 -18.34 -12.30
C GLN A 47 20.99 -17.15 -12.94
N THR A 48 21.66 -16.00 -12.98
CA THR A 48 21.16 -14.78 -13.63
C THR A 48 21.50 -14.77 -15.11
N ALA A 49 20.65 -14.17 -15.95
CA ALA A 49 20.91 -13.95 -17.36
C ALA A 49 22.21 -13.10 -17.56
N ALA A 50 22.87 -13.26 -18.70
CA ALA A 50 24.07 -12.47 -19.03
C ALA A 50 23.73 -10.98 -19.17
N GLU A 51 22.58 -10.66 -19.74
CA GLU A 51 22.05 -9.32 -19.86
C GLU A 51 21.08 -9.03 -18.71
N GLN A 52 21.35 -7.98 -17.96
CA GLN A 52 20.56 -7.52 -16.81
C GLN A 52 19.99 -6.12 -17.09
N THR A 53 19.33 -5.95 -18.23
CA THR A 53 18.56 -4.75 -18.57
C THR A 53 17.08 -5.04 -18.45
N LEU A 54 16.33 -4.17 -17.77
CA LEU A 54 14.89 -4.22 -17.63
C LEU A 54 14.25 -3.17 -18.55
N HIS A 55 13.33 -3.59 -19.39
CA HIS A 55 12.56 -2.71 -20.26
C HIS A 55 11.12 -2.60 -19.75
N MET A 56 10.69 -1.38 -19.41
CA MET A 56 9.38 -1.08 -18.87
C MET A 56 8.74 0.12 -19.55
N ASN A 57 7.45 0.30 -19.31
CA ASN A 57 6.76 1.54 -19.55
C ASN A 57 6.43 2.26 -18.25
N ALA A 58 6.45 3.59 -18.25
CA ALA A 58 6.00 4.43 -17.16
C ALA A 58 5.37 5.71 -17.69
N ALA A 59 4.45 6.29 -16.96
CA ALA A 59 4.07 7.67 -17.21
C ALA A 59 5.21 8.62 -16.80
N GLU A 60 5.23 9.83 -17.39
CA GLU A 60 6.20 10.87 -17.04
C GLU A 60 6.15 11.22 -15.55
N PRO A 61 7.26 11.16 -14.79
CA PRO A 61 7.28 11.62 -13.40
C PRO A 61 7.08 13.15 -13.34
N GLU A 62 6.28 13.60 -12.41
CA GLU A 62 6.06 15.03 -12.18
C GLU A 62 7.35 15.71 -11.69
N THR A 63 8.14 14.99 -10.90
CA THR A 63 9.40 15.49 -10.34
C THR A 63 10.34 14.35 -9.93
N LEU A 64 11.65 14.61 -10.00
CA LEU A 64 12.70 13.77 -9.39
C LEU A 64 13.30 14.41 -8.12
N ASP A 65 12.74 15.53 -7.67
CA ASP A 65 13.04 16.11 -6.36
C ASP A 65 12.31 15.33 -5.26
N SER A 66 13.07 14.57 -4.46
CA SER A 66 12.53 13.71 -3.41
C SER A 66 11.71 14.45 -2.34
N GLY A 67 11.94 15.75 -2.18
CA GLY A 67 11.20 16.59 -1.24
C GLY A 67 9.90 17.18 -1.80
N MET A 68 9.62 17.03 -3.10
CA MET A 68 8.46 17.62 -3.77
C MET A 68 7.46 16.58 -4.26
N SER A 69 7.86 15.31 -4.35
CA SER A 69 7.00 14.24 -4.85
C SER A 69 5.90 13.86 -3.86
N ASN A 70 4.68 13.72 -4.39
CA ASN A 70 3.52 13.21 -3.66
C ASN A 70 2.69 12.21 -4.50
N ASP A 71 3.23 11.74 -5.62
CA ASP A 71 2.60 10.78 -6.51
C ASP A 71 3.40 9.47 -6.62
N VAL A 72 2.73 8.41 -7.06
CA VAL A 72 3.30 7.06 -7.13
C VAL A 72 4.36 6.94 -8.23
N ILE A 73 4.15 7.63 -9.36
CA ILE A 73 5.06 7.57 -10.52
C ILE A 73 6.40 8.20 -10.19
N SER A 74 6.40 9.47 -9.74
CA SER A 74 7.61 10.14 -9.26
C SER A 74 8.29 9.35 -8.14
N GLY A 75 7.48 8.78 -7.22
CA GLY A 75 7.97 7.98 -6.09
C GLY A 75 8.70 6.70 -6.50
N ALA A 76 8.32 6.05 -7.61
CA ALA A 76 9.01 4.87 -8.14
C ALA A 76 10.45 5.22 -8.58
N PHE A 77 10.61 6.34 -9.29
CA PHE A 77 11.93 6.85 -9.68
C PHE A 77 12.74 7.32 -8.47
N ILE A 78 12.12 8.06 -7.54
CA ILE A 78 12.77 8.53 -6.33
C ILE A 78 13.27 7.36 -5.48
N ARG A 79 12.48 6.29 -5.30
CA ARG A 79 12.90 5.08 -4.57
C ARG A 79 14.06 4.34 -5.26
N SER A 80 14.19 4.46 -6.57
CA SER A 80 15.32 3.94 -7.34
C SER A 80 16.57 4.79 -7.20
N LEU A 81 16.42 6.12 -7.14
CA LEU A 81 17.51 7.09 -7.13
C LEU A 81 18.02 7.42 -5.72
N TYR A 82 17.16 7.30 -4.69
CA TYR A 82 17.53 7.67 -3.32
C TYR A 82 17.30 6.52 -2.34
N ASP A 83 18.06 6.56 -1.27
CA ASP A 83 17.92 5.66 -0.14
C ASP A 83 17.82 6.45 1.16
N GLY A 84 16.79 6.15 1.96
CA GLY A 84 16.51 6.76 3.25
C GLY A 84 17.35 6.14 4.38
N LEU A 85 17.12 6.59 5.61
CA LEU A 85 17.64 5.90 6.80
C LEU A 85 17.04 4.50 6.90
N VAL A 86 15.77 4.38 6.49
CA VAL A 86 14.96 3.17 6.48
C VAL A 86 14.42 2.96 5.07
N ARG A 87 14.26 1.71 4.66
CA ARG A 87 13.63 1.28 3.40
C ARG A 87 12.69 0.12 3.70
N LEU A 88 11.66 -0.09 2.91
CA LEU A 88 10.88 -1.34 2.99
C LEU A 88 11.75 -2.50 2.49
N ASP A 89 11.72 -3.62 3.20
CA ASP A 89 12.32 -4.86 2.75
C ASP A 89 11.43 -5.59 1.72
N LYS A 90 11.82 -6.80 1.33
CA LYS A 90 11.08 -7.64 0.36
C LYS A 90 9.68 -8.03 0.84
N ASP A 91 9.48 -8.02 2.16
CA ASP A 91 8.21 -8.37 2.80
C ASP A 91 7.34 -7.12 3.07
N GLY A 92 7.78 -5.94 2.61
CA GLY A 92 7.08 -4.66 2.80
C GLY A 92 7.19 -4.10 4.22
N LYS A 93 8.18 -4.54 5.02
CA LYS A 93 8.41 -4.05 6.38
C LYS A 93 9.55 -3.03 6.41
N PRO A 94 9.45 -1.99 7.26
CA PRO A 94 10.57 -1.07 7.47
C PRO A 94 11.81 -1.79 7.97
N ALA A 95 12.93 -1.61 7.30
CA ALA A 95 14.23 -2.18 7.63
C ALA A 95 15.34 -1.13 7.55
N ASN A 96 16.43 -1.36 8.28
CA ASN A 96 17.61 -0.48 8.24
C ASN A 96 18.17 -0.39 6.82
N SER A 97 18.39 0.84 6.36
CA SER A 97 19.01 1.13 5.06
C SER A 97 20.30 1.92 5.26
N VAL A 98 20.35 3.22 5.02
CA VAL A 98 21.54 4.02 5.34
C VAL A 98 21.79 4.07 6.85
N ALA A 99 20.79 3.90 7.70
CA ALA A 99 21.02 3.61 9.11
C ALA A 99 21.56 2.18 9.27
N ALA A 100 22.71 2.05 9.94
CA ALA A 100 23.26 0.77 10.38
C ALA A 100 22.57 0.28 11.66
N ASP A 101 22.20 1.22 12.53
CA ASP A 101 21.54 0.96 13.82
C ASP A 101 20.50 2.04 14.12
N ILE A 102 19.42 1.64 14.78
CA ILE A 102 18.33 2.51 15.21
C ILE A 102 18.03 2.23 16.68
N GLN A 103 18.32 3.20 17.55
CA GLN A 103 17.98 3.14 18.95
C GLN A 103 16.73 3.95 19.23
N VAL A 104 15.79 3.37 19.99
CA VAL A 104 14.52 3.99 20.33
C VAL A 104 14.40 4.10 21.84
N SER A 105 14.05 5.28 22.35
CA SER A 105 13.83 5.52 23.78
C SER A 105 12.65 4.69 24.31
N GLU A 106 12.61 4.48 25.63
CA GLU A 106 11.53 3.70 26.29
C GLU A 106 10.14 4.29 26.04
N ASP A 107 10.03 5.62 26.01
CA ASP A 107 8.80 6.34 25.72
C ASP A 107 8.43 6.39 24.21
N LYS A 108 9.23 5.72 23.36
CA LYS A 108 9.05 5.65 21.89
C LYS A 108 9.01 7.01 21.18
N LYS A 109 9.58 8.05 21.79
CA LYS A 109 9.58 9.41 21.22
C LYS A 109 10.91 9.82 20.62
N VAL A 110 12.02 9.22 21.02
CA VAL A 110 13.36 9.59 20.52
C VAL A 110 13.96 8.43 19.74
N TYR A 111 14.27 8.68 18.49
CA TYR A 111 14.95 7.76 17.58
C TYR A 111 16.37 8.29 17.31
N THR A 112 17.37 7.47 17.56
CA THR A 112 18.79 7.79 17.26
C THR A 112 19.27 6.85 16.16
N PHE A 113 19.57 7.41 15.01
CA PHE A 113 20.04 6.70 13.83
C PHE A 113 21.56 6.81 13.73
N THR A 114 22.25 5.67 13.66
CA THR A 114 23.70 5.60 13.38
C THR A 114 23.88 5.21 11.91
N LEU A 115 24.50 6.08 11.11
CA LEU A 115 24.67 5.90 9.67
C LEU A 115 25.87 4.98 9.38
N ARG A 116 25.68 4.07 8.42
CA ARG A 116 26.79 3.32 7.80
C ARG A 116 27.59 4.20 6.85
N ASP A 117 28.73 3.69 6.40
CA ASP A 117 29.44 4.31 5.28
C ASP A 117 28.62 4.19 4.01
N SER A 118 28.25 5.32 3.45
CA SER A 118 27.47 5.45 2.22
C SER A 118 27.98 6.66 1.43
N LYS A 119 27.84 6.61 0.12
CA LYS A 119 28.31 7.65 -0.78
C LYS A 119 27.22 8.10 -1.74
N TRP A 120 27.27 9.34 -2.12
CA TRP A 120 26.57 9.88 -3.26
C TRP A 120 27.18 9.36 -4.57
N SER A 121 26.41 9.39 -5.67
CA SER A 121 26.85 8.94 -7.00
C SER A 121 28.04 9.72 -7.56
N ASN A 122 28.32 10.92 -7.02
CA ASN A 122 29.49 11.72 -7.32
C ASN A 122 30.73 11.38 -6.45
N GLY A 123 30.58 10.43 -5.52
CA GLY A 123 31.64 9.96 -4.62
C GLY A 123 31.73 10.68 -3.26
N ASP A 124 31.00 11.77 -3.05
CA ASP A 124 30.91 12.45 -1.75
C ASP A 124 30.32 11.53 -0.68
N PRO A 125 30.71 11.65 0.61
CA PRO A 125 30.09 10.89 1.69
C PRO A 125 28.65 11.37 1.93
N VAL A 126 27.76 10.42 2.25
CA VAL A 126 26.43 10.71 2.79
C VAL A 126 26.54 10.91 4.30
N THR A 127 26.01 12.02 4.80
CA THR A 127 26.11 12.43 6.19
C THR A 127 24.74 12.64 6.83
N ALA A 128 24.69 12.70 8.18
CA ALA A 128 23.49 13.06 8.92
C ALA A 128 22.99 14.47 8.56
N GLN A 129 23.89 15.36 8.15
CA GLN A 129 23.54 16.71 7.69
C GLN A 129 22.71 16.69 6.41
N ASP A 130 22.99 15.78 5.46
CA ASP A 130 22.22 15.67 4.22
C ASP A 130 20.77 15.26 4.50
N PHE A 131 20.55 14.37 5.47
CA PHE A 131 19.21 13.99 5.94
C PHE A 131 18.50 15.16 6.62
N ALA A 132 19.15 15.80 7.58
CA ALA A 132 18.57 16.94 8.29
C ALA A 132 18.22 18.08 7.33
N PHE A 133 19.12 18.40 6.39
CA PHE A 133 18.89 19.42 5.38
C PHE A 133 17.71 19.08 4.47
N GLY A 134 17.65 17.85 3.93
CA GLY A 134 16.57 17.40 3.07
C GLY A 134 15.21 17.48 3.76
N TRP A 135 15.12 17.00 5.00
CA TRP A 135 13.87 17.00 5.78
C TRP A 135 13.43 18.41 6.19
N MET A 136 14.38 19.25 6.64
CA MET A 136 14.07 20.65 6.96
C MET A 136 13.67 21.46 5.74
N ARG A 137 14.20 21.10 4.54
CA ARG A 137 13.77 21.69 3.26
C ARG A 137 12.31 21.36 2.95
N VAL A 138 11.87 20.11 3.14
CA VAL A 138 10.45 19.70 2.98
C VAL A 138 9.55 20.48 3.94
N LEU A 139 9.98 20.65 5.17
CA LEU A 139 9.23 21.37 6.22
C LEU A 139 9.29 22.89 6.07
N ASN A 140 10.15 23.43 5.23
CA ASN A 140 10.26 24.89 5.07
C ASN A 140 9.01 25.44 4.34
N PRO A 141 8.28 26.41 4.93
CA PRO A 141 7.11 27.03 4.29
C PRO A 141 7.38 27.58 2.89
N LYS A 142 8.61 28.05 2.64
CA LYS A 142 9.01 28.59 1.32
C LYS A 142 9.14 27.51 0.24
N THR A 143 9.42 26.27 0.63
CA THR A 143 9.45 25.13 -0.30
C THR A 143 8.05 24.73 -0.74
N ALA A 144 7.05 24.96 0.11
CA ALA A 144 5.64 24.63 -0.13
C ALA A 144 5.43 23.17 -0.57
N SER A 145 6.18 22.23 0.03
CA SER A 145 6.11 20.81 -0.30
C SER A 145 4.73 20.23 0.04
N GLY A 146 4.08 19.58 -0.93
CA GLY A 146 2.84 18.83 -0.73
C GLY A 146 3.02 17.59 0.16
N SER A 147 4.27 17.17 0.44
CA SER A 147 4.61 16.02 1.28
C SER A 147 4.98 16.36 2.72
N ALA A 148 4.94 17.65 3.11
CA ALA A 148 5.34 18.10 4.44
C ALA A 148 4.54 17.42 5.58
N TYR A 149 3.27 17.11 5.35
CA TYR A 149 2.41 16.48 6.35
C TYR A 149 2.92 15.11 6.82
N LYS A 150 3.65 14.37 5.97
CA LYS A 150 4.26 13.08 6.34
C LYS A 150 5.28 13.22 7.48
N TYR A 151 5.88 14.41 7.64
CA TYR A 151 6.87 14.72 8.68
C TYR A 151 6.26 15.27 9.98
N TYR A 152 4.95 15.55 10.03
CA TYR A 152 4.29 16.14 11.21
C TYR A 152 4.35 15.32 12.51
N PRO A 153 4.59 13.99 12.51
CA PRO A 153 4.92 13.29 13.75
C PRO A 153 6.19 13.79 14.44
N ILE A 154 7.12 14.41 13.71
CA ILE A 154 8.33 15.01 14.29
C ILE A 154 7.95 16.27 15.11
N LYS A 155 8.52 16.38 16.31
CA LYS A 155 8.25 17.48 17.24
C LYS A 155 8.36 18.85 16.56
N ASN A 156 7.38 19.70 16.73
CA ASN A 156 7.26 21.05 16.15
C ASN A 156 7.31 21.13 14.62
N ALA A 157 7.35 19.99 13.88
CA ALA A 157 7.42 20.02 12.42
C ALA A 157 6.22 20.71 11.78
N ARG A 158 4.99 20.39 12.22
CA ARG A 158 3.77 21.07 11.76
C ARG A 158 3.77 22.55 12.11
N ALA A 159 4.15 22.90 13.34
CA ALA A 159 4.19 24.30 13.78
C ALA A 159 5.20 25.12 12.97
N PHE A 160 6.35 24.53 12.63
CA PHE A 160 7.34 25.17 11.76
C PHE A 160 6.82 25.37 10.34
N PHE A 161 6.20 24.33 9.74
CA PHE A 161 5.60 24.45 8.42
C PHE A 161 4.49 25.52 8.36
N GLU A 162 3.72 25.67 9.43
CA GLU A 162 2.68 26.70 9.55
C GLU A 162 3.24 28.10 9.96
N GLY A 163 4.56 28.25 10.10
CA GLY A 163 5.21 29.50 10.50
C GLY A 163 5.02 29.89 11.97
N LYS A 164 4.63 28.94 12.84
CA LYS A 164 4.35 29.12 14.27
C LYS A 164 5.52 28.73 15.19
N ALA A 165 6.54 28.08 14.66
CA ALA A 165 7.76 27.68 15.37
C ALA A 165 8.99 28.02 14.53
N LYS A 166 10.17 28.02 15.15
CA LYS A 166 11.44 28.23 14.48
C LYS A 166 12.06 26.90 14.02
N ALA A 167 12.97 26.97 13.07
CA ALA A 167 13.68 25.78 12.56
C ALA A 167 14.44 25.01 13.65
N GLU A 168 15.07 25.74 14.59
CA GLU A 168 15.81 25.17 15.72
C GLU A 168 14.92 24.42 16.74
N ASP A 169 13.60 24.65 16.73
CA ASP A 169 12.64 24.00 17.63
C ASP A 169 12.19 22.64 17.09
N VAL A 170 12.45 22.36 15.80
CA VAL A 170 12.05 21.10 15.17
C VAL A 170 12.88 19.94 15.71
N GLY A 171 12.23 18.82 16.01
CA GLY A 171 12.84 17.64 16.63
C GLY A 171 13.83 16.89 15.74
N ILE A 172 14.63 17.56 14.93
CA ILE A 172 15.67 17.00 14.06
C ILE A 172 17.02 17.53 14.52
N LYS A 173 17.93 16.66 14.98
CA LYS A 173 19.22 17.07 15.53
C LYS A 173 20.35 16.25 14.93
N VAL A 174 21.28 16.91 14.25
CA VAL A 174 22.57 16.34 13.87
C VAL A 174 23.47 16.29 15.10
N VAL A 175 23.83 15.10 15.54
CA VAL A 175 24.76 14.90 16.67
C VAL A 175 26.21 14.95 16.19
N ASN A 176 26.47 14.29 15.06
CA ASN A 176 27.72 14.32 14.28
C ASN A 176 27.44 13.80 12.87
N ASP A 177 28.45 13.72 12.00
CA ASP A 177 28.28 13.32 10.58
C ASP A 177 27.64 11.93 10.41
N LYS A 178 27.71 11.06 11.41
CA LYS A 178 27.16 9.69 11.38
C LYS A 178 25.99 9.47 12.32
N THR A 179 25.51 10.49 13.01
CA THR A 179 24.43 10.32 14.01
C THR A 179 23.38 11.40 13.87
N LEU A 180 22.18 10.96 13.54
CA LEU A 180 20.97 11.79 13.50
C LEU A 180 20.02 11.38 14.63
N GLN A 181 19.55 12.33 15.40
CA GLN A 181 18.52 12.12 16.43
C GLN A 181 17.22 12.81 16.02
N VAL A 182 16.11 12.08 16.14
CA VAL A 182 14.76 12.57 15.83
C VAL A 182 13.88 12.43 17.06
N THR A 183 13.24 13.53 17.45
CA THR A 183 12.27 13.55 18.54
C THR A 183 10.88 13.70 17.97
N LEU A 184 9.94 12.84 18.37
CA LEU A 184 8.54 12.88 17.95
C LEU A 184 7.69 13.69 18.92
N GLU A 185 6.59 14.23 18.42
CA GLU A 185 5.56 14.89 19.23
C GLU A 185 4.89 13.91 20.19
N ASN A 186 4.49 12.74 19.66
CA ASN A 186 3.89 11.65 20.39
C ASN A 186 4.54 10.32 19.98
N PRO A 187 4.41 9.24 20.76
CA PRO A 187 4.73 7.91 20.31
C PRO A 187 3.98 7.62 19.01
N THR A 188 4.72 7.22 17.96
CA THR A 188 4.14 6.99 16.63
C THR A 188 4.61 5.62 16.15
N PRO A 189 3.86 4.53 16.40
CA PRO A 189 4.29 3.16 16.07
C PRO A 189 4.62 2.96 14.59
N TYR A 190 3.97 3.70 13.70
CA TYR A 190 4.21 3.67 12.25
C TYR A 190 5.29 4.66 11.78
N PHE A 191 6.06 5.30 12.68
CA PHE A 191 7.07 6.30 12.32
C PHE A 191 8.13 5.75 11.36
N LEU A 192 8.62 4.53 11.57
CA LEU A 192 9.61 3.94 10.66
C LEU A 192 9.02 3.66 9.27
N THR A 193 7.72 3.36 9.17
CA THR A 193 7.03 3.26 7.87
C THR A 193 7.01 4.62 7.16
N LEU A 194 6.69 5.71 7.85
CA LEU A 194 6.79 7.05 7.28
C LEU A 194 8.23 7.40 6.90
N ALA A 195 9.21 7.01 7.73
CA ALA A 195 10.62 7.29 7.49
C ALA A 195 11.18 6.64 6.21
N THR A 196 10.47 5.65 5.62
CA THR A 196 10.83 5.11 4.29
C THR A 196 10.65 6.10 3.15
N PHE A 197 9.93 7.21 3.38
CA PHE A 197 9.75 8.33 2.45
C PHE A 197 10.66 9.53 2.75
N TYR A 198 11.51 9.45 3.79
CA TYR A 198 12.33 10.57 4.25
C TYR A 198 13.73 10.46 3.64
N TYR A 199 13.90 11.03 2.47
CA TYR A 199 15.15 10.95 1.73
C TYR A 199 16.12 12.09 2.08
N PRO A 200 17.45 11.85 2.01
CA PRO A 200 18.44 12.90 2.04
C PRO A 200 18.53 13.60 0.69
N VAL A 201 19.10 14.79 0.66
CA VAL A 201 19.57 15.43 -0.58
C VAL A 201 21.00 15.96 -0.35
N ASN A 202 21.83 15.92 -1.39
CA ASN A 202 23.19 16.47 -1.28
C ASN A 202 23.09 17.99 -1.15
N GLN A 203 23.34 18.52 0.05
CA GLN A 203 23.17 19.93 0.37
C GLN A 203 23.97 20.82 -0.58
N LYS A 204 25.23 20.47 -0.87
CA LYS A 204 26.10 21.28 -1.76
C LYS A 204 25.52 21.42 -3.16
N VAL A 205 24.95 20.33 -3.69
CA VAL A 205 24.37 20.32 -5.03
C VAL A 205 23.09 21.14 -5.06
N VAL A 206 22.22 20.97 -4.07
CA VAL A 206 20.94 21.70 -4.00
C VAL A 206 21.14 23.20 -3.83
N GLU A 207 22.10 23.61 -2.99
CA GLU A 207 22.42 25.03 -2.76
C GLU A 207 23.11 25.69 -3.98
N ALA A 208 23.91 24.92 -4.73
CA ALA A 208 24.60 25.42 -5.92
C ALA A 208 23.69 25.56 -7.15
N ASN A 209 22.62 24.76 -7.24
CA ASN A 209 21.75 24.71 -8.42
C ASN A 209 20.27 24.54 -8.03
N PRO A 210 19.42 25.58 -8.17
CA PRO A 210 18.00 25.47 -7.90
C PRO A 210 17.26 24.42 -8.78
N ASP A 211 17.80 24.12 -9.95
CA ASP A 211 17.26 23.17 -10.92
C ASP A 211 17.93 21.78 -10.84
N TRP A 212 18.56 21.46 -9.71
CA TRP A 212 19.38 20.28 -9.49
C TRP A 212 18.69 18.95 -9.86
N ALA A 213 17.38 18.84 -9.71
CA ALA A 213 16.60 17.62 -9.96
C ALA A 213 15.97 17.54 -11.38
N LYS A 214 16.32 18.48 -12.29
CA LYS A 214 15.69 18.57 -13.62
C LYS A 214 16.48 17.91 -14.74
N LYS A 215 17.75 17.59 -14.53
CA LYS A 215 18.63 17.06 -15.57
C LYS A 215 19.57 15.99 -15.03
N PRO A 216 19.91 14.97 -15.85
CA PRO A 216 20.83 13.90 -15.43
C PRO A 216 22.18 14.42 -14.92
N GLU A 217 22.73 15.47 -15.54
CA GLU A 217 24.05 16.01 -15.19
C GLU A 217 24.07 16.71 -13.84
N SER A 218 22.92 17.15 -13.34
CA SER A 218 22.82 17.90 -12.09
C SER A 218 22.29 17.07 -10.92
N ILE A 219 21.67 15.92 -11.19
CA ILE A 219 21.10 15.08 -10.15
C ILE A 219 22.16 14.17 -9.54
N VAL A 220 22.31 14.21 -8.22
CA VAL A 220 23.23 13.37 -7.45
C VAL A 220 22.41 12.49 -6.51
N THR A 221 22.64 11.19 -6.57
CA THR A 221 21.80 10.17 -5.94
C THR A 221 22.59 9.30 -4.97
N ASN A 222 21.93 8.71 -3.96
CA ASN A 222 22.55 7.78 -3.01
C ASN A 222 21.87 6.41 -3.01
N GLY A 223 20.94 6.16 -3.93
CA GLY A 223 20.18 4.92 -4.06
C GLY A 223 20.84 3.87 -4.95
N PRO A 224 20.12 2.74 -5.19
CA PRO A 224 20.61 1.61 -5.99
C PRO A 224 20.93 1.97 -7.45
N PHE A 225 20.29 2.99 -8.00
CA PHE A 225 20.46 3.44 -9.37
C PHE A 225 20.81 4.94 -9.43
N LYS A 226 21.34 5.36 -10.55
CA LYS A 226 21.57 6.76 -10.91
C LYS A 226 20.88 7.07 -12.23
N LEU A 227 20.44 8.31 -12.41
CA LEU A 227 19.85 8.79 -13.66
C LEU A 227 20.95 8.97 -14.71
N VAL A 228 20.74 8.37 -15.89
CA VAL A 228 21.67 8.47 -17.04
C VAL A 228 21.09 9.37 -18.12
N ASN A 229 19.79 9.20 -18.40
CA ASN A 229 19.12 9.95 -19.44
C ASN A 229 17.67 10.26 -19.00
N TRP A 230 17.18 11.42 -19.42
CA TRP A 230 15.78 11.82 -19.28
C TRP A 230 15.38 12.68 -20.47
N GLU A 231 14.77 12.03 -21.43
CA GLU A 231 14.13 12.66 -22.58
C GLU A 231 12.64 12.80 -22.30
N HIS A 232 12.20 13.99 -21.91
CA HIS A 232 10.81 14.25 -21.54
C HIS A 232 9.82 13.72 -22.58
N LYS A 233 8.79 13.01 -22.11
CA LYS A 233 7.74 12.37 -22.92
C LYS A 233 8.23 11.31 -23.91
N ASN A 234 9.42 10.81 -23.71
CA ASN A 234 10.02 9.79 -24.56
C ASN A 234 10.58 8.64 -23.74
N LYS A 235 11.62 8.88 -22.93
CA LYS A 235 12.26 7.83 -22.13
C LYS A 235 13.02 8.33 -20.91
N ILE A 236 13.18 7.45 -19.92
CA ILE A 236 14.12 7.59 -18.80
C ILE A 236 15.01 6.35 -18.76
N GLU A 237 16.31 6.55 -18.52
CA GLU A 237 17.29 5.49 -18.36
C GLU A 237 18.00 5.61 -17.00
N LEU A 238 17.97 4.52 -16.24
CA LEU A 238 18.65 4.40 -14.97
C LEU A 238 19.77 3.37 -15.10
N ALA A 239 20.97 3.67 -14.60
CA ALA A 239 22.05 2.70 -14.50
C ALA A 239 22.36 2.38 -13.04
N LYS A 240 22.89 1.20 -12.79
CA LYS A 240 23.39 0.78 -11.47
C LYS A 240 24.33 1.82 -10.89
N ASN A 241 24.15 2.14 -9.62
CA ASN A 241 25.02 3.07 -8.89
C ASN A 241 26.17 2.30 -8.22
N GLU A 242 27.37 2.41 -8.79
CA GLU A 242 28.57 1.72 -8.26
C GLU A 242 29.02 2.24 -6.89
N HIS A 243 28.54 3.40 -6.46
CA HIS A 243 28.79 3.97 -5.13
C HIS A 243 27.73 3.60 -4.09
N TYR A 244 26.65 2.91 -4.50
CA TYR A 244 25.61 2.47 -3.57
C TYR A 244 26.17 1.54 -2.50
N TRP A 245 25.81 1.77 -1.23
CA TRP A 245 26.35 1.02 -0.10
C TRP A 245 26.05 -0.50 -0.17
N ASP A 246 24.91 -0.87 -0.79
CA ASP A 246 24.45 -2.27 -0.93
C ASP A 246 24.45 -2.72 -2.41
N LYS A 247 25.40 -2.22 -3.19
CA LYS A 247 25.47 -2.46 -4.64
C LYS A 247 25.51 -3.93 -5.05
N ASP A 248 26.01 -4.81 -4.18
CA ASP A 248 26.18 -6.23 -4.51
C ASP A 248 24.86 -6.99 -4.61
N VAL A 249 23.78 -6.47 -3.97
CA VAL A 249 22.42 -7.03 -4.11
C VAL A 249 21.73 -6.55 -5.39
N VAL A 250 22.15 -5.41 -5.96
CA VAL A 250 21.58 -4.83 -7.19
C VAL A 250 22.09 -5.62 -8.37
N LYS A 251 21.15 -6.29 -9.11
CA LYS A 251 21.50 -7.16 -10.24
C LYS A 251 21.25 -6.50 -11.59
N PHE A 252 20.20 -5.69 -11.73
CA PHE A 252 20.03 -4.92 -12.97
C PHE A 252 21.18 -3.95 -13.16
N ASN A 253 21.77 -3.96 -14.36
CA ASN A 253 22.77 -2.98 -14.76
C ASN A 253 22.11 -1.69 -15.24
N GLU A 254 20.93 -1.84 -15.84
CA GLU A 254 20.18 -0.77 -16.47
C GLU A 254 18.67 -1.03 -16.38
N ILE A 255 17.90 0.05 -16.27
CA ILE A 255 16.44 0.04 -16.38
C ILE A 255 16.05 1.13 -17.37
N GLU A 256 15.40 0.73 -18.46
CA GLU A 256 14.91 1.63 -19.50
C GLU A 256 13.39 1.76 -19.38
N PHE A 257 12.90 2.98 -19.29
CA PHE A 257 11.48 3.30 -19.26
C PHE A 257 11.09 4.04 -20.52
N SER A 258 10.18 3.46 -21.30
CA SER A 258 9.44 4.17 -22.34
C SER A 258 8.31 5.00 -21.72
N MET A 259 7.80 6.00 -22.42
CA MET A 259 6.67 6.84 -21.96
C MET A 259 5.51 6.74 -22.96
N ILE A 260 4.91 5.56 -23.03
CA ILE A 260 3.81 5.24 -23.93
C ILE A 260 2.49 5.48 -23.20
N GLU A 261 1.66 6.39 -23.70
CA GLU A 261 0.39 6.75 -23.08
C GLU A 261 -0.73 5.72 -23.37
N ASP A 262 -0.70 5.07 -24.55
CA ASP A 262 -1.72 4.11 -24.95
C ASP A 262 -1.45 2.73 -24.35
N THR A 263 -2.34 2.28 -23.48
CA THR A 263 -2.20 1.02 -22.75
C THR A 263 -2.32 -0.22 -23.64
N ASN A 264 -3.00 -0.15 -24.80
CA ASN A 264 -3.04 -1.26 -25.75
C ASN A 264 -1.67 -1.42 -26.42
N THR A 265 -1.06 -0.32 -26.85
CA THR A 265 0.31 -0.32 -27.41
C THR A 265 1.31 -0.86 -26.39
N GLU A 266 1.22 -0.46 -25.13
CA GLU A 266 2.07 -1.00 -24.06
C GLU A 266 1.92 -2.52 -23.95
N LEU A 267 0.70 -3.05 -23.92
CA LEU A 267 0.43 -4.48 -23.82
C LEU A 267 0.90 -5.23 -25.09
N GLU A 268 0.80 -4.63 -26.28
CA GLU A 268 1.33 -5.21 -27.52
C GLU A 268 2.85 -5.34 -27.48
N LEU A 269 3.58 -4.31 -27.00
CA LEU A 269 5.03 -4.36 -26.83
C LEU A 269 5.47 -5.37 -25.78
N PHE A 270 4.69 -5.56 -24.72
CA PHE A 270 4.90 -6.66 -23.78
C PHE A 270 4.72 -8.02 -24.45
N ASN A 271 3.66 -8.20 -25.22
CA ASN A 271 3.38 -9.46 -25.93
C ASN A 271 4.42 -9.79 -27.02
N SER A 272 5.03 -8.76 -27.64
CA SER A 272 6.14 -8.92 -28.60
C SER A 272 7.48 -9.22 -27.92
N GLY A 273 7.58 -9.02 -26.61
CA GLY A 273 8.81 -9.18 -25.82
C GLY A 273 9.74 -7.96 -25.84
N GLU A 274 9.27 -6.81 -26.31
CA GLU A 274 10.00 -5.55 -26.26
C GLU A 274 9.95 -4.91 -24.86
N LEU A 275 8.89 -5.18 -24.10
CA LEU A 275 8.79 -4.82 -22.68
C LEU A 275 8.79 -6.07 -21.81
N ASP A 276 9.40 -5.97 -20.64
CA ASP A 276 9.44 -7.01 -19.62
C ASP A 276 8.28 -6.93 -18.61
N TRP A 277 7.58 -5.78 -18.60
CA TRP A 277 6.51 -5.45 -17.68
C TRP A 277 5.52 -4.51 -18.35
N ALA A 278 4.21 -4.76 -18.16
CA ALA A 278 3.16 -3.82 -18.59
C ALA A 278 2.08 -3.71 -17.50
N GLY A 279 1.58 -2.49 -17.31
CA GLY A 279 0.55 -2.20 -16.33
C GLY A 279 1.06 -1.59 -15.02
N GLY A 280 0.26 -1.76 -13.96
CA GLY A 280 0.52 -1.11 -12.66
C GLY A 280 1.86 -1.50 -12.00
N PRO A 281 2.33 -0.67 -11.05
CA PRO A 281 1.67 0.53 -10.51
C PRO A 281 1.95 1.84 -11.25
N ILE A 282 2.94 1.89 -12.17
CA ILE A 282 3.41 3.12 -12.83
C ILE A 282 2.86 3.32 -14.25
N SER A 283 2.03 2.40 -14.68
CA SER A 283 1.21 2.46 -15.90
C SER A 283 -0.14 1.77 -15.67
N GLY A 284 -0.85 1.38 -16.72
CA GLY A 284 -2.13 0.69 -16.64
C GLY A 284 -2.29 -0.44 -17.67
N LEU A 285 -3.23 -1.35 -17.44
CA LEU A 285 -3.66 -2.35 -18.42
C LEU A 285 -4.97 -1.91 -19.09
N PRO A 286 -5.20 -2.24 -20.37
CA PRO A 286 -6.50 -2.07 -21.00
C PRO A 286 -7.59 -2.82 -20.21
N ALA A 287 -8.71 -2.15 -19.96
CA ALA A 287 -9.77 -2.70 -19.12
C ALA A 287 -10.37 -4.01 -19.66
N ASP A 288 -10.42 -4.16 -20.97
CA ASP A 288 -10.92 -5.36 -21.68
C ASP A 288 -9.90 -6.50 -21.71
N ALA A 289 -8.61 -6.23 -21.50
CA ALA A 289 -7.57 -7.25 -21.40
C ALA A 289 -7.49 -7.91 -20.01
N ILE A 290 -7.99 -7.26 -18.96
CA ILE A 290 -7.84 -7.73 -17.57
C ILE A 290 -8.47 -9.11 -17.36
N GLY A 291 -9.72 -9.30 -17.80
CA GLY A 291 -10.43 -10.58 -17.68
C GLY A 291 -9.69 -11.73 -18.39
N PRO A 292 -9.39 -11.61 -19.68
CA PRO A 292 -8.57 -12.61 -20.42
C PRO A 292 -7.23 -12.92 -19.75
N LEU A 293 -6.46 -11.91 -19.34
CA LEU A 293 -5.16 -12.10 -18.70
C LEU A 293 -5.27 -12.84 -17.36
N ARG A 294 -6.32 -12.56 -16.57
CA ARG A 294 -6.62 -13.29 -15.34
C ARG A 294 -6.94 -14.76 -15.66
N ASP A 295 -7.83 -15.02 -16.62
CA ASP A 295 -8.28 -16.36 -16.97
C ASP A 295 -7.14 -17.23 -17.56
N GLU A 296 -6.15 -16.59 -18.21
CA GLU A 296 -4.90 -17.20 -18.66
C GLU A 296 -3.86 -17.38 -17.52
N GLY A 297 -4.12 -16.87 -16.33
CA GLY A 297 -3.18 -16.93 -15.20
C GLY A 297 -1.94 -16.04 -15.34
N LYS A 298 -1.95 -15.08 -16.26
CA LYS A 298 -0.84 -14.14 -16.51
C LYS A 298 -0.91 -12.89 -15.64
N LEU A 299 -2.11 -12.53 -15.18
CA LEU A 299 -2.33 -11.32 -14.38
C LEU A 299 -1.70 -11.48 -13.00
N GLN A 300 -0.79 -10.58 -12.66
CA GLN A 300 -0.25 -10.43 -11.31
C GLN A 300 -1.05 -9.36 -10.57
N THR A 301 -1.24 -9.53 -9.27
CA THR A 301 -1.98 -8.55 -8.44
C THR A 301 -1.31 -8.34 -7.09
N MET A 302 -1.42 -7.11 -6.56
CA MET A 302 -1.03 -6.75 -5.21
C MET A 302 -2.14 -5.91 -4.56
N GLN A 303 -2.54 -6.28 -3.34
CA GLN A 303 -3.53 -5.51 -2.57
C GLN A 303 -3.03 -4.09 -2.33
N ARG A 304 -3.87 -3.09 -2.69
CA ARG A 304 -3.58 -1.68 -2.43
C ARG A 304 -4.12 -1.25 -1.08
N ALA A 305 -3.46 -0.29 -0.46
CA ALA A 305 -3.98 0.47 0.65
C ALA A 305 -5.05 1.47 0.16
N THR A 306 -6.05 0.95 -0.54
CA THR A 306 -7.12 1.72 -1.16
C THR A 306 -8.43 0.95 -1.02
N ASN A 307 -9.44 1.62 -0.49
CA ASN A 307 -10.80 1.10 -0.42
C ASN A 307 -11.74 1.85 -1.39
N TYR A 308 -12.76 1.16 -1.86
CA TYR A 308 -13.95 1.74 -2.46
C TYR A 308 -15.10 1.52 -1.49
N TYR A 309 -15.79 2.58 -1.09
CA TYR A 309 -16.84 2.50 -0.08
C TYR A 309 -18.00 3.45 -0.37
N LEU A 310 -19.12 3.18 0.28
CA LEU A 310 -20.32 4.01 0.23
C LEU A 310 -20.42 4.85 1.50
N LEU A 311 -20.88 6.09 1.32
CA LEU A 311 -21.26 7.03 2.38
C LEU A 311 -22.78 7.03 2.53
N PHE A 312 -23.29 7.01 3.76
CA PHE A 312 -24.67 7.32 4.09
C PHE A 312 -24.75 8.69 4.76
N GLN A 313 -25.66 9.55 4.31
CA GLN A 313 -25.88 10.84 4.95
C GLN A 313 -26.69 10.65 6.24
N THR A 314 -26.00 10.62 7.40
CA THR A 314 -26.58 10.18 8.68
C THR A 314 -27.59 11.15 9.31
N GLU A 315 -27.65 12.40 8.84
CA GLU A 315 -28.61 13.41 9.31
C GLU A 315 -29.88 13.49 8.45
N LYS A 316 -29.95 12.70 7.36
CA LYS A 316 -31.12 12.68 6.48
C LYS A 316 -31.94 11.39 6.60
N PRO A 317 -33.26 11.48 6.85
CA PRO A 317 -34.12 10.29 6.75
C PRO A 317 -34.06 9.65 5.35
N PRO A 318 -34.08 8.32 5.24
CA PRO A 318 -34.22 7.35 6.33
C PRO A 318 -32.90 6.95 6.98
N PHE A 319 -31.76 7.48 6.51
CA PHE A 319 -30.42 7.08 6.95
C PHE A 319 -29.98 7.67 8.31
N THR A 320 -30.86 8.37 9.00
CA THR A 320 -30.69 8.67 10.43
C THR A 320 -30.70 7.41 11.30
N ASN A 321 -31.35 6.32 10.84
CA ASN A 321 -31.42 5.05 11.53
C ASN A 321 -30.33 4.08 11.05
N SER A 322 -29.50 3.56 11.97
CA SER A 322 -28.38 2.66 11.65
C SER A 322 -28.83 1.32 11.07
N LYS A 323 -30.00 0.79 11.48
CA LYS A 323 -30.53 -0.46 10.94
C LYS A 323 -30.88 -0.33 9.46
N ILE A 324 -31.40 0.84 9.04
CA ILE A 324 -31.67 1.09 7.62
C ILE A 324 -30.36 1.18 6.84
N ARG A 325 -29.31 1.84 7.38
CA ARG A 325 -27.98 1.87 6.74
C ARG A 325 -27.40 0.46 6.59
N LYS A 326 -27.45 -0.34 7.68
CA LYS A 326 -27.03 -1.75 7.64
C LYS A 326 -27.82 -2.58 6.63
N ALA A 327 -29.12 -2.35 6.49
CA ALA A 327 -29.94 -3.07 5.53
C ALA A 327 -29.43 -2.86 4.09
N PHE A 328 -29.14 -1.62 3.72
CA PHE A 328 -28.56 -1.31 2.40
C PHE A 328 -27.16 -1.90 2.24
N ALA A 329 -26.32 -1.88 3.28
CA ALA A 329 -24.98 -2.43 3.26
C ALA A 329 -24.95 -3.96 3.12
N TYR A 330 -25.83 -4.68 3.87
CA TYR A 330 -25.86 -6.15 3.90
C TYR A 330 -26.52 -6.76 2.65
N ALA A 331 -27.34 -5.97 1.94
CA ALA A 331 -27.95 -6.37 0.69
C ALA A 331 -27.01 -6.34 -0.53
N ILE A 332 -25.79 -5.83 -0.37
CA ILE A 332 -24.80 -5.75 -1.45
C ILE A 332 -24.14 -7.13 -1.64
N ASN A 333 -24.09 -7.60 -2.88
CA ASN A 333 -23.25 -8.71 -3.32
C ASN A 333 -21.92 -8.15 -3.84
N ARG A 334 -20.94 -8.03 -2.95
CA ARG A 334 -19.61 -7.46 -3.22
C ARG A 334 -18.77 -8.38 -4.09
N SER A 335 -18.94 -9.68 -3.89
CA SER A 335 -18.25 -10.70 -4.70
C SER A 335 -18.61 -10.55 -6.17
N ASP A 336 -19.91 -10.37 -6.49
CA ASP A 336 -20.36 -10.13 -7.86
C ASP A 336 -19.77 -8.84 -8.47
N ILE A 337 -19.71 -7.76 -7.68
CA ILE A 337 -19.09 -6.50 -8.12
C ILE A 337 -17.58 -6.68 -8.39
N ALA A 338 -16.85 -7.36 -7.50
CA ALA A 338 -15.42 -7.57 -7.63
C ALA A 338 -15.08 -8.48 -8.81
N GLU A 339 -15.81 -9.59 -8.99
CA GLU A 339 -15.51 -10.63 -9.98
C GLU A 339 -16.01 -10.27 -11.39
N ASN A 340 -17.24 -9.72 -11.50
CA ASN A 340 -17.88 -9.52 -12.80
C ASN A 340 -17.79 -8.08 -13.32
N ILE A 341 -17.52 -7.11 -12.46
CA ILE A 341 -17.40 -5.70 -12.86
C ILE A 341 -15.96 -5.21 -12.72
N GLY A 342 -15.33 -5.47 -11.58
CA GLY A 342 -13.94 -5.07 -11.32
C GLY A 342 -12.94 -5.87 -12.13
N GLN A 343 -13.04 -7.18 -12.09
CA GLN A 343 -12.26 -8.20 -12.82
C GLN A 343 -10.73 -8.21 -12.58
N ALA A 344 -10.16 -7.16 -11.98
CA ALA A 344 -8.73 -7.01 -11.78
C ALA A 344 -8.18 -7.69 -10.50
N GLY A 345 -9.01 -8.49 -9.80
CA GLY A 345 -8.62 -9.14 -8.55
C GLY A 345 -8.97 -8.33 -7.29
N GLN A 346 -9.83 -7.33 -7.43
CA GLN A 346 -10.40 -6.63 -6.26
C GLN A 346 -11.02 -7.63 -5.30
N THR A 347 -10.91 -7.37 -4.00
CA THR A 347 -11.44 -8.26 -2.98
C THR A 347 -12.62 -7.62 -2.25
N PRO A 348 -13.73 -8.35 -2.05
CA PRO A 348 -14.87 -7.87 -1.27
C PRO A 348 -14.46 -7.34 0.09
N LEU A 349 -15.00 -6.18 0.51
CA LEU A 349 -14.62 -5.51 1.75
C LEU A 349 -15.83 -5.40 2.69
N MET A 350 -15.87 -6.25 3.73
CA MET A 350 -16.86 -6.25 4.81
C MET A 350 -16.40 -5.47 6.04
N GLY A 351 -15.60 -4.45 5.84
CA GLY A 351 -15.08 -3.49 6.78
C GLY A 351 -14.93 -2.12 6.13
N PHE A 352 -14.15 -1.26 6.75
CA PHE A 352 -13.80 0.05 6.22
C PHE A 352 -12.32 0.12 5.81
N VAL A 353 -11.44 -0.47 6.64
CA VAL A 353 -10.00 -0.53 6.40
C VAL A 353 -9.70 -1.54 5.28
N PRO A 354 -8.93 -1.18 4.22
CA PRO A 354 -8.62 -2.09 3.12
C PRO A 354 -7.78 -3.28 3.58
N LEU A 355 -7.82 -4.38 2.81
CA LEU A 355 -7.20 -5.66 3.19
C LEU A 355 -5.69 -5.59 3.43
N SER A 356 -4.98 -4.67 2.81
CA SER A 356 -3.54 -4.48 3.05
C SER A 356 -3.22 -3.92 4.44
N ALA A 357 -4.18 -3.25 5.09
CA ALA A 357 -3.99 -2.54 6.36
C ALA A 357 -4.94 -3.02 7.46
N THR A 358 -5.93 -3.87 7.17
CA THR A 358 -6.92 -4.30 8.17
C THR A 358 -6.31 -5.23 9.22
N LEU A 359 -6.79 -5.09 10.44
CA LEU A 359 -6.51 -6.00 11.56
C LEU A 359 -7.58 -7.10 11.71
N LYS A 360 -8.61 -7.07 10.84
CA LYS A 360 -9.72 -8.03 10.85
C LYS A 360 -10.11 -8.42 9.41
N PRO A 361 -9.30 -9.23 8.72
CA PRO A 361 -9.49 -9.56 7.30
C PRO A 361 -10.81 -10.29 7.00
N GLU A 362 -11.39 -11.00 7.97
CA GLU A 362 -12.70 -11.64 7.85
C GLU A 362 -13.87 -10.65 7.81
N GLY A 363 -13.63 -9.39 8.19
CA GLY A 363 -14.64 -8.33 8.22
C GLY A 363 -15.57 -8.38 9.43
N TYR A 364 -16.65 -7.59 9.37
CA TYR A 364 -17.59 -7.36 10.48
C TYR A 364 -19.00 -7.91 10.21
N PHE A 365 -19.30 -8.29 8.97
CA PHE A 365 -20.59 -8.82 8.57
C PHE A 365 -20.43 -9.74 7.36
N LYS A 366 -21.47 -10.54 7.08
CA LYS A 366 -21.48 -11.45 5.94
C LYS A 366 -21.88 -10.71 4.66
N ASP A 367 -21.12 -10.97 3.57
CA ASP A 367 -21.47 -10.47 2.24
C ASP A 367 -22.82 -11.01 1.76
N ASN A 368 -23.62 -10.19 1.10
CA ASN A 368 -24.90 -10.56 0.51
C ASN A 368 -25.87 -11.25 1.50
N ASP A 369 -25.93 -10.76 2.75
CA ASP A 369 -26.88 -11.29 3.76
C ASP A 369 -28.25 -10.66 3.62
N VAL A 370 -28.97 -11.06 2.56
CA VAL A 370 -30.29 -10.54 2.21
C VAL A 370 -31.34 -10.79 3.29
N ALA A 371 -31.23 -11.91 4.02
CA ALA A 371 -32.18 -12.24 5.10
C ALA A 371 -32.07 -11.23 6.24
N THR A 372 -30.86 -11.00 6.74
CA THR A 372 -30.60 -10.01 7.79
C THR A 372 -30.90 -8.58 7.28
N ALA A 373 -30.57 -8.28 6.03
CA ALA A 373 -30.89 -6.97 5.43
C ALA A 373 -32.38 -6.65 5.43
N LYS A 374 -33.24 -7.59 5.05
CA LYS A 374 -34.72 -7.43 5.10
C LYS A 374 -35.25 -7.23 6.50
N GLN A 375 -34.73 -8.01 7.46
CA GLN A 375 -35.11 -7.87 8.85
C GLN A 375 -34.74 -6.48 9.39
N LEU A 376 -33.51 -6.03 9.18
CA LEU A 376 -33.01 -4.72 9.62
C LEU A 376 -33.79 -3.56 8.98
N LEU A 377 -34.15 -3.68 7.70
CA LEU A 377 -34.98 -2.68 7.03
C LEU A 377 -36.36 -2.56 7.71
N ALA A 378 -37.01 -3.68 7.96
CA ALA A 378 -38.33 -3.71 8.60
C ALA A 378 -38.29 -3.14 10.03
N GLU A 379 -37.28 -3.52 10.82
CA GLU A 379 -37.05 -3.00 12.17
C GLU A 379 -36.77 -1.49 12.14
N GLY A 380 -35.88 -1.01 11.29
CA GLY A 380 -35.51 0.41 11.18
C GLY A 380 -36.68 1.27 10.70
N MET A 381 -37.49 0.78 9.76
CA MET A 381 -38.72 1.45 9.35
C MET A 381 -39.74 1.54 10.48
N LYS A 382 -39.89 0.47 11.27
CA LYS A 382 -40.77 0.45 12.45
C LYS A 382 -40.29 1.44 13.53
N GLU A 383 -39.00 1.48 13.83
CA GLU A 383 -38.41 2.40 14.82
C GLU A 383 -38.59 3.87 14.44
N THR A 384 -38.49 4.18 13.15
CA THR A 384 -38.63 5.56 12.64
C THR A 384 -40.07 5.94 12.29
N GLY A 385 -41.03 5.01 12.37
CA GLY A 385 -42.41 5.24 11.97
C GLY A 385 -42.62 5.38 10.45
N ILE A 386 -41.61 5.05 9.66
CA ILE A 386 -41.63 5.13 8.19
C ILE A 386 -42.40 3.91 7.66
N THR A 387 -43.57 4.15 7.05
CA THR A 387 -44.39 3.09 6.40
C THR A 387 -44.01 2.86 4.94
N LYS A 388 -43.40 3.85 4.31
CA LYS A 388 -42.89 3.80 2.95
C LYS A 388 -41.61 4.62 2.86
N LEU A 389 -40.52 4.05 2.32
CA LEU A 389 -39.27 4.78 2.10
C LEU A 389 -39.50 5.97 1.15
N PRO A 390 -38.85 7.12 1.39
CA PRO A 390 -38.78 8.22 0.44
C PRO A 390 -38.07 7.78 -0.85
N GLU A 391 -38.02 8.64 -1.87
CA GLU A 391 -37.13 8.42 -3.02
C GLU A 391 -35.69 8.36 -2.54
N ILE A 392 -35.03 7.21 -2.72
CA ILE A 392 -33.62 7.02 -2.37
C ILE A 392 -32.75 7.38 -3.58
N THR A 393 -31.70 8.15 -3.34
CA THR A 393 -30.75 8.55 -4.38
C THR A 393 -29.35 8.01 -4.11
N TYR A 394 -28.65 7.60 -5.17
CA TYR A 394 -27.24 7.22 -5.14
C TYR A 394 -26.43 8.11 -6.07
N LEU A 395 -25.48 8.85 -5.48
CA LEU A 395 -24.61 9.82 -6.14
C LEU A 395 -23.25 9.18 -6.47
N TYR A 396 -22.82 9.30 -7.75
CA TYR A 396 -21.53 8.81 -8.20
C TYR A 396 -20.92 9.75 -9.26
N ASN A 397 -19.59 9.74 -9.41
CA ASN A 397 -18.89 10.52 -10.43
C ASN A 397 -18.84 9.79 -11.77
N THR A 398 -18.74 10.58 -12.84
CA THR A 398 -18.62 10.10 -14.22
C THR A 398 -17.38 9.22 -14.38
N SER A 399 -17.59 7.96 -14.69
CA SER A 399 -16.62 6.92 -15.01
C SER A 399 -17.41 5.67 -15.45
N ASP A 400 -16.92 4.95 -16.43
CA ASP A 400 -17.58 3.72 -16.91
C ASP A 400 -17.66 2.66 -15.81
N LEU A 401 -16.58 2.47 -15.06
CA LEU A 401 -16.54 1.55 -13.91
C LEU A 401 -17.57 1.96 -12.84
N ASN A 402 -17.59 3.23 -12.44
CA ASN A 402 -18.52 3.71 -11.42
C ASN A 402 -19.98 3.61 -11.87
N LYS A 403 -20.25 3.80 -13.16
CA LYS A 403 -21.58 3.61 -13.74
C LYS A 403 -22.01 2.14 -13.64
N LYS A 404 -21.17 1.20 -14.06
CA LYS A 404 -21.45 -0.24 -13.95
C LYS A 404 -21.71 -0.67 -12.51
N ILE A 405 -20.89 -0.19 -11.56
CA ILE A 405 -21.07 -0.44 -10.12
C ILE A 405 -22.41 0.16 -9.64
N ALA A 406 -22.75 1.38 -10.04
CA ALA A 406 -24.00 2.04 -9.65
C ALA A 406 -25.23 1.27 -10.14
N GLU A 407 -25.22 0.81 -11.38
CA GLU A 407 -26.29 0.00 -11.99
C GLU A 407 -26.43 -1.36 -11.29
N ALA A 408 -25.30 -2.00 -10.92
CA ALA A 408 -25.32 -3.25 -10.16
C ALA A 408 -25.89 -3.06 -8.75
N LEU A 409 -25.45 -2.03 -8.01
CA LEU A 409 -25.98 -1.71 -6.69
C LEU A 409 -27.49 -1.41 -6.74
N GLN A 410 -27.94 -0.64 -7.73
CA GLN A 410 -29.36 -0.34 -7.96
C GLN A 410 -30.16 -1.63 -8.16
N ALA A 411 -29.68 -2.54 -9.01
CA ALA A 411 -30.32 -3.82 -9.29
C ALA A 411 -30.37 -4.72 -8.05
N GLN A 412 -29.27 -4.81 -7.31
CA GLN A 412 -29.16 -5.59 -6.08
C GLN A 412 -30.13 -5.09 -4.99
N TRP A 413 -30.22 -3.78 -4.74
CA TRP A 413 -31.17 -3.21 -3.79
C TRP A 413 -32.62 -3.41 -4.22
N LYS A 414 -32.91 -3.30 -5.53
CA LYS A 414 -34.25 -3.60 -6.06
C LYS A 414 -34.62 -5.06 -5.82
N GLN A 415 -33.73 -5.98 -6.16
CA GLN A 415 -33.97 -7.43 -6.04
C GLN A 415 -34.05 -7.86 -4.56
N SER A 416 -33.12 -7.38 -3.72
CA SER A 416 -32.99 -7.84 -2.35
C SER A 416 -33.96 -7.16 -1.39
N LEU A 417 -34.15 -5.84 -1.50
CA LEU A 417 -34.97 -5.04 -0.58
C LEU A 417 -36.28 -4.55 -1.18
N GLY A 418 -36.50 -4.67 -2.49
CA GLY A 418 -37.64 -4.10 -3.18
C GLY A 418 -37.56 -2.58 -3.31
N VAL A 419 -36.39 -1.98 -3.13
CA VAL A 419 -36.19 -0.51 -3.12
C VAL A 419 -35.67 -0.04 -4.46
N ASP A 420 -36.43 0.91 -5.07
CA ASP A 420 -35.98 1.63 -6.25
C ASP A 420 -35.04 2.76 -5.83
N VAL A 421 -33.79 2.74 -6.32
CA VAL A 421 -32.79 3.77 -6.07
C VAL A 421 -32.54 4.56 -7.35
N LYS A 422 -32.62 5.88 -7.26
CA LYS A 422 -32.35 6.77 -8.39
C LYS A 422 -30.87 7.09 -8.48
N LEU A 423 -30.28 6.82 -9.62
CA LEU A 423 -28.88 7.12 -9.90
C LEU A 423 -28.69 8.59 -10.28
N ILE A 424 -27.69 9.23 -9.67
CA ILE A 424 -27.30 10.62 -9.95
C ILE A 424 -25.83 10.62 -10.34
N ASN A 425 -25.56 10.93 -11.61
CA ASN A 425 -24.19 11.08 -12.12
C ASN A 425 -23.79 12.55 -12.12
N LYS A 426 -22.57 12.84 -11.64
CA LYS A 426 -21.97 14.17 -11.66
C LYS A 426 -20.48 14.10 -12.00
N GLU A 427 -19.91 15.24 -12.40
CA GLU A 427 -18.46 15.39 -12.48
C GLU A 427 -17.83 15.26 -11.08
N LEU A 428 -16.58 14.76 -10.99
CA LEU A 428 -15.95 14.36 -9.74
C LEU A 428 -15.92 15.49 -8.69
N LYS A 429 -15.49 16.70 -9.11
CA LYS A 429 -15.41 17.85 -8.20
C LYS A 429 -16.78 18.25 -7.67
N VAL A 430 -17.80 18.26 -8.55
CA VAL A 430 -19.18 18.58 -8.18
C VAL A 430 -19.76 17.54 -7.23
N MET A 431 -19.40 16.25 -7.40
CA MET A 431 -19.78 15.19 -6.48
C MET A 431 -19.19 15.44 -5.09
N PHE A 432 -17.91 15.80 -4.98
CA PHE A 432 -17.27 16.11 -3.71
C PHE A 432 -17.89 17.35 -3.04
N ASP A 433 -18.14 18.42 -3.79
CA ASP A 433 -18.84 19.62 -3.29
C ASP A 433 -20.24 19.25 -2.72
N ASP A 434 -20.98 18.35 -3.39
CA ASP A 434 -22.27 17.88 -2.90
C ASP A 434 -22.15 16.99 -1.66
N GLN A 435 -21.10 16.18 -1.55
CA GLN A 435 -20.82 15.36 -0.37
C GLN A 435 -20.51 16.26 0.85
N GLU A 436 -19.62 17.23 0.73
CA GLU A 436 -19.28 18.18 1.80
C GLU A 436 -20.49 18.99 2.26
N GLN A 437 -21.39 19.34 1.34
CA GLN A 437 -22.63 20.07 1.65
C GLN A 437 -23.78 19.15 2.09
N GLY A 438 -23.56 17.84 2.18
CA GLY A 438 -24.58 16.85 2.53
C GLY A 438 -25.73 16.75 1.53
N LYS A 439 -25.53 17.11 0.27
CA LYS A 439 -26.56 17.10 -0.80
C LYS A 439 -26.68 15.74 -1.48
N TYR A 440 -26.67 14.67 -0.70
CA TYR A 440 -26.82 13.29 -1.16
C TYR A 440 -27.58 12.48 -0.11
N MET A 441 -27.94 11.24 -0.45
CA MET A 441 -28.47 10.24 0.50
C MET A 441 -27.50 9.07 0.65
N ILE A 442 -27.12 8.44 -0.46
CA ILE A 442 -26.01 7.49 -0.57
C ILE A 442 -25.04 8.07 -1.60
N SER A 443 -23.75 7.97 -1.34
CA SER A 443 -22.72 8.34 -2.32
C SER A 443 -21.55 7.37 -2.31
N ARG A 444 -20.79 7.31 -3.41
CA ARG A 444 -19.56 6.54 -3.49
C ARG A 444 -18.36 7.44 -3.21
N THR A 445 -17.32 6.86 -2.63
CA THR A 445 -16.00 7.47 -2.57
C THR A 445 -14.93 6.38 -2.43
N GLY A 446 -13.69 6.75 -2.21
CA GLY A 446 -12.57 5.88 -1.93
C GLY A 446 -11.46 6.66 -1.25
N TRP A 447 -10.62 5.97 -0.52
CA TRP A 447 -9.43 6.53 0.10
C TRP A 447 -8.20 5.68 -0.24
N THR A 448 -7.13 6.33 -0.66
CA THR A 448 -5.80 5.71 -0.76
C THR A 448 -4.99 6.17 0.43
N GLY A 449 -4.48 5.23 1.21
CA GLY A 449 -3.71 5.54 2.40
C GLY A 449 -2.40 6.27 2.07
N ASP A 450 -2.03 7.21 2.91
CA ASP A 450 -0.73 7.88 2.86
C ASP A 450 0.40 6.98 3.39
N TYR A 451 0.01 6.03 4.26
CA TYR A 451 0.84 4.96 4.80
C TYR A 451 -0.05 3.74 5.09
N ASN A 452 0.55 2.54 5.03
CA ASN A 452 -0.20 1.29 5.17
C ASN A 452 -0.39 0.93 6.64
N ASP A 453 -1.36 1.57 7.28
CA ASP A 453 -1.76 1.32 8.67
C ASP A 453 -3.26 1.58 8.82
N SER A 454 -3.95 0.79 9.67
CA SER A 454 -5.39 0.92 9.92
C SER A 454 -5.80 2.32 10.37
N VAL A 455 -4.94 2.99 11.15
CA VAL A 455 -5.25 4.30 11.70
C VAL A 455 -5.42 5.36 10.62
N ASN A 456 -4.70 5.23 9.48
CA ASN A 456 -4.83 6.18 8.36
C ASN A 456 -6.22 6.20 7.72
N PHE A 457 -6.96 5.13 7.86
CA PHE A 457 -8.35 5.03 7.41
C PHE A 457 -9.32 5.47 8.52
N LEU A 458 -9.07 5.02 9.74
CA LEU A 458 -9.97 5.31 10.86
C LEU A 458 -9.93 6.79 11.27
N GLU A 459 -8.80 7.48 11.12
CA GLU A 459 -8.71 8.91 11.43
C GLU A 459 -9.63 9.80 10.58
N LEU A 460 -10.04 9.34 9.38
CA LEU A 460 -10.96 10.06 8.50
C LEU A 460 -12.32 10.35 9.18
N MET A 461 -12.73 9.49 10.13
CA MET A 461 -14.03 9.57 10.80
C MET A 461 -13.98 10.25 12.19
N MET A 462 -12.83 10.86 12.57
CA MET A 462 -12.67 11.46 13.91
C MET A 462 -13.38 12.80 14.09
N GLU A 463 -13.64 13.53 13.00
CA GLU A 463 -14.26 14.84 13.04
C GLU A 463 -15.60 14.80 12.30
N LYS A 464 -16.64 15.33 12.94
CA LYS A 464 -18.01 15.32 12.39
C LYS A 464 -18.14 16.12 11.08
N TYR A 465 -17.44 17.25 10.99
CA TYR A 465 -17.52 18.18 9.87
C TYR A 465 -16.11 18.41 9.30
N SER A 466 -15.60 17.40 8.60
CA SER A 466 -14.35 17.52 7.87
C SER A 466 -14.59 17.13 6.41
N SER A 467 -13.72 17.57 5.51
CA SER A 467 -13.76 17.17 4.10
C SER A 467 -13.63 15.64 3.92
N ASN A 468 -13.02 14.96 4.90
CA ASN A 468 -12.83 13.50 4.86
C ASN A 468 -14.02 12.73 5.43
N ASN A 469 -14.83 13.34 6.33
CA ASN A 469 -16.04 12.74 6.90
C ASN A 469 -17.30 13.44 6.39
N SER A 470 -17.68 13.18 5.16
CA SER A 470 -18.90 13.74 4.58
C SER A 470 -20.18 13.01 5.01
N THR A 471 -20.11 12.03 5.95
CA THR A 471 -21.28 11.31 6.47
C THR A 471 -22.06 12.09 7.53
N PHE A 472 -21.40 13.07 8.17
CA PHE A 472 -21.89 13.82 9.34
C PHE A 472 -22.08 12.96 10.60
N TRP A 473 -21.53 11.76 10.59
CA TRP A 473 -21.51 10.87 11.75
C TRP A 473 -20.43 11.29 12.74
N PHE A 474 -20.69 11.07 14.04
CA PHE A 474 -19.72 11.32 15.11
C PHE A 474 -20.00 10.37 16.30
N SER A 475 -18.94 9.81 16.88
CA SER A 475 -19.00 9.02 18.10
C SER A 475 -17.83 9.37 19.01
N GLU A 476 -18.12 9.89 20.21
CA GLU A 476 -17.08 10.23 21.19
C GLU A 476 -16.24 9.01 21.57
N LYS A 477 -16.89 7.84 21.73
CA LYS A 477 -16.22 6.59 22.07
C LYS A 477 -15.26 6.14 20.96
N TYR A 478 -15.66 6.29 19.70
CA TYR A 478 -14.80 6.04 18.54
C TYR A 478 -13.55 6.91 18.58
N VAL A 479 -13.73 8.23 18.72
CA VAL A 479 -12.64 9.19 18.76
C VAL A 479 -11.70 8.93 19.93
N GLU A 480 -12.24 8.55 21.10
CA GLU A 480 -11.44 8.18 22.27
C GLU A 480 -10.55 6.96 21.98
N LEU A 481 -11.08 5.92 21.32
CA LEU A 481 -10.33 4.73 20.95
C LEU A 481 -9.21 5.01 19.96
N VAL A 482 -9.49 5.80 18.90
CA VAL A 482 -8.45 6.20 17.94
C VAL A 482 -7.37 7.04 18.62
N LYS A 483 -7.72 7.98 19.51
CA LYS A 483 -6.75 8.75 20.30
C LYS A 483 -5.92 7.87 21.23
N LYS A 484 -6.51 6.86 21.86
CA LYS A 484 -5.77 5.87 22.66
C LYS A 484 -4.78 5.09 21.79
N ALA A 485 -5.20 4.69 20.59
CA ALA A 485 -4.30 4.00 19.66
C ALA A 485 -3.09 4.86 19.25
N TYR A 486 -3.25 6.17 19.07
CA TYR A 486 -2.12 7.08 18.81
C TYR A 486 -1.12 7.15 19.97
N ALA A 487 -1.60 7.07 21.19
CA ALA A 487 -0.78 7.23 22.39
C ALA A 487 -0.20 5.90 22.92
N GLU A 488 -0.66 4.74 22.43
CA GLU A 488 -0.30 3.43 22.94
C GLU A 488 1.01 2.90 22.32
N PRO A 489 2.07 2.70 23.10
CA PRO A 489 3.33 2.16 22.61
C PRO A 489 3.33 0.63 22.43
N ASP A 490 2.40 -0.08 23.10
CA ASP A 490 2.22 -1.53 22.93
C ASP A 490 1.40 -1.82 21.69
N GLU A 491 1.99 -2.50 20.72
CA GLU A 491 1.37 -2.76 19.41
C GLU A 491 0.09 -3.59 19.55
N ALA A 492 0.06 -4.59 20.40
CA ALA A 492 -1.11 -5.46 20.56
C ALA A 492 -2.31 -4.69 21.13
N LYS A 493 -2.09 -3.86 22.15
CA LYS A 493 -3.14 -2.99 22.71
C LYS A 493 -3.57 -1.92 21.72
N ARG A 494 -2.63 -1.32 20.99
CA ARG A 494 -2.94 -0.38 19.94
C ARG A 494 -3.86 -0.99 18.89
N ASN A 495 -3.52 -2.17 18.42
CA ASN A 495 -4.31 -2.90 17.44
C ASN A 495 -5.71 -3.26 18.00
N GLN A 496 -5.81 -3.62 19.27
CA GLN A 496 -7.11 -3.83 19.91
C GLN A 496 -7.97 -2.57 19.89
N TYR A 497 -7.43 -1.39 20.23
CA TYR A 497 -8.18 -0.12 20.17
C TYR A 497 -8.66 0.19 18.74
N LEU A 498 -7.85 -0.08 17.71
CA LEU A 498 -8.23 0.14 16.32
C LEU A 498 -9.34 -0.82 15.87
N VAL A 499 -9.26 -2.10 16.25
CA VAL A 499 -10.34 -3.09 15.98
C VAL A 499 -11.64 -2.70 16.70
N GLU A 500 -11.57 -2.26 17.95
CA GLU A 500 -12.74 -1.79 18.70
C GLU A 500 -13.35 -0.52 18.05
N ALA A 501 -12.51 0.40 17.59
CA ALA A 501 -12.98 1.60 16.87
C ALA A 501 -13.69 1.22 15.57
N GLU A 502 -13.09 0.38 14.73
CA GLU A 502 -13.73 -0.08 13.50
C GLU A 502 -15.02 -0.86 13.76
N SER A 503 -15.08 -1.63 14.87
CA SER A 503 -16.30 -2.32 15.27
C SER A 503 -17.45 -1.34 15.53
N ILE A 504 -17.20 -0.22 16.21
CA ILE A 504 -18.21 0.84 16.42
C ILE A 504 -18.65 1.43 15.10
N LEU A 505 -17.69 1.74 14.22
CA LEU A 505 -17.97 2.29 12.89
C LEU A 505 -18.86 1.35 12.07
N MET A 506 -18.58 0.06 12.08
CA MET A 506 -19.37 -0.95 11.36
C MET A 506 -20.71 -1.26 12.04
N GLU A 507 -20.80 -1.13 13.37
CA GLU A 507 -22.09 -1.27 14.08
C GLU A 507 -23.03 -0.11 13.76
N GLU A 508 -22.55 1.11 13.67
CA GLU A 508 -23.36 2.28 13.33
C GLU A 508 -23.50 2.52 11.82
N MET A 509 -22.61 1.94 11.01
CA MET A 509 -22.64 1.90 9.55
C MET A 509 -22.84 3.25 8.84
N PRO A 510 -22.11 4.32 9.21
CA PRO A 510 -22.14 5.56 8.41
C PRO A 510 -21.46 5.39 7.05
N VAL A 511 -20.58 4.42 6.95
CA VAL A 511 -19.87 3.99 5.74
C VAL A 511 -19.96 2.47 5.60
N THR A 512 -19.81 1.97 4.37
CA THR A 512 -19.65 0.53 4.13
C THR A 512 -18.68 0.29 2.98
N GLY A 513 -17.68 -0.57 3.20
CA GLY A 513 -16.77 -1.02 2.13
C GLY A 513 -17.53 -1.74 1.04
N VAL A 514 -17.04 -1.64 -0.18
CA VAL A 514 -17.47 -2.43 -1.33
C VAL A 514 -16.36 -3.38 -1.73
N TYR A 515 -15.17 -2.86 -2.01
CA TYR A 515 -13.98 -3.68 -2.26
C TYR A 515 -12.69 -2.99 -1.83
N SER A 516 -11.68 -3.79 -1.57
CA SER A 516 -10.28 -3.39 -1.47
C SER A 516 -9.66 -3.44 -2.87
N SER A 517 -8.98 -2.37 -3.26
CA SER A 517 -8.38 -2.24 -4.59
C SER A 517 -7.08 -3.03 -4.73
N VAL A 518 -6.67 -3.27 -5.96
CA VAL A 518 -5.40 -3.92 -6.30
C VAL A 518 -4.63 -3.09 -7.33
N ASN A 519 -3.32 -3.26 -7.36
CA ASN A 519 -2.51 -3.03 -8.55
C ASN A 519 -2.53 -4.32 -9.37
N SER A 520 -2.59 -4.20 -10.70
CA SER A 520 -2.56 -5.33 -11.62
C SER A 520 -1.58 -5.07 -12.76
N TRP A 521 -0.81 -6.10 -13.12
CA TRP A 521 0.20 -6.03 -14.17
C TRP A 521 0.44 -7.40 -14.79
N VAL A 522 1.18 -7.42 -15.88
CA VAL A 522 1.80 -8.62 -16.45
C VAL A 522 3.31 -8.44 -16.47
N GLN A 523 4.06 -9.52 -16.27
CA GLN A 523 5.51 -9.49 -16.27
C GLN A 523 6.10 -10.69 -16.97
N ASN A 524 7.25 -10.53 -17.60
CA ASN A 524 8.06 -11.60 -18.14
C ASN A 524 8.41 -12.59 -17.02
N GLU A 525 8.17 -13.88 -17.26
CA GLU A 525 8.38 -14.94 -16.27
C GLU A 525 9.82 -15.00 -15.75
N LYS A 526 10.79 -14.54 -16.55
CA LYS A 526 12.20 -14.46 -16.14
C LYS A 526 12.51 -13.28 -15.21
N VAL A 527 11.66 -12.27 -15.15
CA VAL A 527 11.84 -11.13 -14.24
C VAL A 527 11.41 -11.53 -12.84
N LYS A 528 12.30 -11.38 -11.87
CA LYS A 528 12.12 -11.73 -10.47
C LYS A 528 12.59 -10.59 -9.56
N GLY A 529 12.14 -10.64 -8.29
CA GLY A 529 12.67 -9.82 -7.21
C GLY A 529 12.24 -8.35 -7.22
N ILE A 530 11.48 -7.89 -8.23
CA ILE A 530 10.82 -6.60 -8.18
C ILE A 530 9.69 -6.67 -7.15
N THR A 531 9.58 -5.67 -6.29
CA THR A 531 8.51 -5.60 -5.28
C THR A 531 7.58 -4.42 -5.54
N VAL A 532 6.30 -4.63 -5.27
CA VAL A 532 5.26 -3.58 -5.29
C VAL A 532 4.66 -3.53 -3.90
N ASP A 533 4.63 -2.35 -3.27
CA ASP A 533 4.04 -2.21 -1.95
C ASP A 533 2.54 -1.86 -2.01
N PRO A 534 1.82 -1.95 -0.88
CA PRO A 534 0.39 -1.63 -0.84
C PRO A 534 0.04 -0.18 -1.20
N LEU A 535 0.97 0.76 -1.11
CA LEU A 535 0.76 2.14 -1.54
C LEU A 535 0.92 2.31 -3.05
N GLY A 536 1.40 1.28 -3.74
CA GLY A 536 1.63 1.27 -5.18
C GLY A 536 3.04 1.69 -5.60
N TYR A 537 3.99 1.78 -4.65
CA TYR A 537 5.38 2.04 -5.03
C TYR A 537 6.06 0.76 -5.46
N ILE A 538 6.76 0.82 -6.59
CA ILE A 538 7.57 -0.28 -7.12
C ILE A 538 9.04 -0.08 -6.70
N ASP A 539 9.73 -1.19 -6.42
CA ASP A 539 11.14 -1.19 -6.03
C ASP A 539 11.93 -2.20 -6.84
N PHE A 540 12.95 -1.73 -7.52
CA PHE A 540 13.79 -2.52 -8.42
C PHE A 540 15.10 -3.00 -7.78
N LYS A 541 15.39 -2.62 -6.53
CA LYS A 541 16.66 -2.91 -5.84
C LYS A 541 17.06 -4.38 -5.92
N TRP A 542 16.10 -5.29 -5.77
CA TRP A 542 16.35 -6.73 -5.74
C TRP A 542 15.97 -7.45 -7.04
N GLY A 543 15.57 -6.67 -8.04
CA GLY A 543 15.15 -7.19 -9.33
C GLY A 543 16.29 -7.82 -10.12
N TYR A 544 15.98 -8.88 -10.90
CA TYR A 544 16.90 -9.57 -11.79
C TYR A 544 16.16 -10.36 -12.87
N LYS A 545 16.88 -10.70 -13.95
CA LYS A 545 16.41 -11.67 -14.96
C LYS A 545 17.07 -13.02 -14.72
N GLU A 546 16.26 -14.09 -14.66
CA GLU A 546 16.73 -15.47 -14.70
C GLU A 546 17.15 -15.89 -16.11
N GLN A 547 18.01 -16.93 -16.21
CA GLN A 547 18.45 -17.47 -17.52
C GLN A 547 17.30 -18.11 -18.31
#